data_37952609bf88839a542cec603ed56d82
#
_entry.id   37952609bf88839a542cec603ed56d82
#
_cell.length_a   1.000
_cell.length_b   1.000
_cell.length_c   1.000
_cell.angle_alpha   90.00
_cell.angle_beta   90.00
_cell.angle_gamma   90.00
#
_symmetry.space_group_name_H-M   'P 1'
#
loop_
_entity.id
_entity.type
_entity.pdbx_description
1 polymer ?
#
loop_
_entity_poly.entity_id
_entity_poly.type
_entity_poly.pdbx_seq_one_letter_code
_entity_poly.pdbx_strand_id
1 'polypeptide(L)'
;PKSNAILFPLNGNLFLYHLDQAETLQQLTTDVTFETDLHFSPDGRFLSFVRNQNLFCIEVATGVERQLTLDGSGTISNGVAEFIAQEEMHRFDGYWWSPDSQSIAFIQVDEGTVELSQRYEIDADHFGVFDQRYPYAGTPNARTRLGVIDITTAEIHWPAIERDPDTYLARVNWLGDSARLAIQIQSRNQQRLDLVLWHKRQDTVSTLLSETAATWINLHDCFHSLQTGQEFIWASERSGYRHLYRYNIEGQLLNTITSGDWVVANLHGVDEVRETIYFDGFADTPLEKHLYRGSLNAHLEPVRISATGQSHQVE
;
A
#
# COMPACT_ATOMS: atom_id res chain seq x y z
N PRO A 1 4.46 15.31 8.32
CA PRO A 1 3.14 15.84 8.03
C PRO A 1 3.23 17.34 7.82
N LYS A 2 2.60 17.86 6.76
CA LYS A 2 2.59 19.29 6.45
C LYS A 2 1.46 20.05 7.15
N SER A 3 0.60 19.36 7.91
CA SER A 3 -0.49 19.95 8.68
C SER A 3 -0.33 19.66 10.17
N ASN A 4 -0.51 20.68 11.00
CA ASN A 4 -0.61 20.55 12.45
C ASN A 4 -2.04 20.18 12.87
N ALA A 5 -2.59 19.10 12.29
CA ALA A 5 -3.94 18.66 12.58
C ALA A 5 -4.03 17.15 12.72
N ILE A 6 -4.93 16.70 13.57
CA ILE A 6 -5.26 15.29 13.77
C ILE A 6 -6.64 15.06 13.18
N LEU A 7 -6.75 14.07 12.28
CA LEU A 7 -7.99 13.56 11.76
C LEU A 7 -8.40 12.33 12.58
N PHE A 8 -9.68 12.25 12.95
CA PHE A 8 -10.21 11.07 13.62
C PHE A 8 -11.70 10.86 13.33
N PRO A 9 -12.15 9.60 13.25
CA PRO A 9 -13.56 9.28 13.17
C PRO A 9 -14.19 9.31 14.56
N LEU A 10 -15.42 9.85 14.66
CA LEU A 10 -16.22 9.83 15.87
C LEU A 10 -17.69 9.67 15.51
N ASN A 11 -18.33 8.61 16.01
CA ASN A 11 -19.76 8.32 15.77
C ASN A 11 -20.14 8.28 14.27
N GLY A 12 -19.24 7.74 13.43
CA GLY A 12 -19.46 7.62 11.98
C GLY A 12 -19.20 8.90 11.18
N ASN A 13 -18.71 9.97 11.80
CA ASN A 13 -18.36 11.22 11.14
C ASN A 13 -16.88 11.55 11.30
N LEU A 14 -16.33 12.36 10.41
CA LEU A 14 -14.95 12.79 10.40
C LEU A 14 -14.79 14.14 11.09
N PHE A 15 -13.80 14.21 11.94
CA PHE A 15 -13.43 15.41 12.68
C PHE A 15 -11.95 15.73 12.47
N LEU A 16 -11.66 17.01 12.32
CA LEU A 16 -10.32 17.56 12.25
C LEU A 16 -10.05 18.42 13.47
N TYR A 17 -8.99 18.11 14.21
CA TYR A 17 -8.53 18.89 15.35
C TYR A 17 -7.20 19.56 15.01
N HIS A 18 -7.17 20.89 15.08
CA HIS A 18 -5.96 21.68 14.80
C HIS A 18 -5.11 21.81 16.06
N LEU A 19 -3.84 21.37 15.99
CA LEU A 19 -2.90 21.37 17.13
C LEU A 19 -2.36 22.78 17.48
N ASP A 20 -2.35 23.69 16.52
CA ASP A 20 -1.84 25.06 16.63
C ASP A 20 -2.91 26.12 16.91
N GLN A 21 -4.18 25.71 16.87
CA GLN A 21 -5.31 26.58 17.15
C GLN A 21 -6.06 26.02 18.35
N ALA A 22 -5.92 26.67 19.52
CA ALA A 22 -6.59 26.22 20.73
C ALA A 22 -8.10 26.06 20.49
N GLU A 23 -8.62 24.86 20.77
CA GLU A 23 -10.02 24.51 20.80
C GLU A 23 -10.78 24.49 19.45
N THR A 24 -10.11 24.37 18.30
CA THR A 24 -10.81 24.28 17.03
C THR A 24 -10.99 22.81 16.63
N LEU A 25 -12.18 22.28 16.93
CA LEU A 25 -12.67 21.02 16.40
C LEU A 25 -13.61 21.30 15.22
N GLN A 26 -13.23 20.87 14.03
CA GLN A 26 -14.04 21.00 12.82
C GLN A 26 -14.65 19.65 12.48
N GLN A 27 -15.98 19.59 12.39
CA GLN A 27 -16.66 18.44 11.81
C GLN A 27 -16.64 18.57 10.29
N LEU A 28 -16.13 17.53 9.61
CA LEU A 28 -15.99 17.50 8.15
C LEU A 28 -17.16 16.81 7.47
N THR A 29 -17.73 15.76 8.09
CA THR A 29 -18.87 15.01 7.54
C THR A 29 -20.04 14.96 8.53
N THR A 30 -21.25 14.78 8.00
CA THR A 30 -22.49 14.65 8.77
C THR A 30 -23.35 13.49 8.27
N ASP A 31 -22.76 12.52 7.61
CA ASP A 31 -23.46 11.35 7.07
C ASP A 31 -23.78 10.35 8.20
N VAL A 32 -24.79 9.52 7.96
CA VAL A 32 -25.17 8.44 8.89
C VAL A 32 -24.41 7.13 8.61
N THR A 33 -23.64 7.08 7.52
CA THR A 33 -22.83 5.94 7.11
C THR A 33 -21.39 6.12 7.51
N PHE A 34 -20.74 5.01 7.87
CA PHE A 34 -19.33 5.03 8.24
C PHE A 34 -18.43 5.37 7.07
N GLU A 35 -17.43 6.20 7.35
CA GLU A 35 -16.31 6.48 6.49
C GLU A 35 -15.10 5.65 6.93
N THR A 36 -14.45 5.00 5.98
CA THR A 36 -13.26 4.17 6.19
C THR A 36 -12.11 4.61 5.31
N ASP A 37 -10.91 4.07 5.57
CA ASP A 37 -9.72 4.28 4.73
C ASP A 37 -9.39 5.77 4.54
N LEU A 38 -9.13 6.44 5.64
CA LEU A 38 -8.95 7.89 5.72
C LEU A 38 -7.51 8.29 5.38
N HIS A 39 -7.30 9.08 4.32
CA HIS A 39 -5.97 9.55 3.94
C HIS A 39 -5.97 11.03 3.57
N PHE A 40 -4.97 11.76 4.08
CA PHE A 40 -4.68 13.09 3.54
C PHE A 40 -3.95 12.99 2.21
N SER A 41 -4.22 13.92 1.30
CA SER A 41 -3.33 14.15 0.17
C SER A 41 -1.93 14.57 0.66
N PRO A 42 -0.85 14.29 -0.08
CA PRO A 42 0.51 14.64 0.32
C PRO A 42 0.73 16.14 0.62
N ASP A 43 -0.02 17.02 -0.02
CA ASP A 43 0.03 18.47 0.23
C ASP A 43 -0.90 18.93 1.38
N GLY A 44 -1.73 18.01 1.92
CA GLY A 44 -2.66 18.28 3.01
C GLY A 44 -3.91 19.07 2.64
N ARG A 45 -4.14 19.36 1.33
CA ARG A 45 -5.32 20.12 0.88
C ARG A 45 -6.60 19.30 0.88
N PHE A 46 -6.47 18.01 0.65
CA PHE A 46 -7.61 17.11 0.53
C PHE A 46 -7.53 16.01 1.57
N LEU A 47 -8.70 15.55 1.97
CA LEU A 47 -8.93 14.32 2.71
C LEU A 47 -9.73 13.39 1.81
N SER A 48 -9.30 12.14 1.67
CA SER A 48 -10.03 11.09 0.97
C SER A 48 -10.51 10.01 1.92
N PHE A 49 -11.57 9.32 1.55
CA PHE A 49 -12.16 8.23 2.31
C PHE A 49 -13.08 7.37 1.42
N VAL A 50 -13.46 6.22 1.92
CA VAL A 50 -14.46 5.35 1.30
C VAL A 50 -15.77 5.44 2.10
N ARG A 51 -16.87 5.63 1.40
CA ARG A 51 -18.24 5.61 1.94
C ARG A 51 -19.18 4.93 0.95
N ASN A 52 -20.01 4.01 1.41
CA ASN A 52 -20.96 3.28 0.56
C ASN A 52 -20.28 2.66 -0.67
N GLN A 53 -19.14 1.99 -0.48
CA GLN A 53 -18.36 1.31 -1.55
C GLN A 53 -17.79 2.26 -2.62
N ASN A 54 -17.78 3.57 -2.37
CA ASN A 54 -17.25 4.56 -3.30
C ASN A 54 -16.20 5.45 -2.64
N LEU A 55 -15.28 5.93 -3.48
CA LEU A 55 -14.21 6.84 -3.09
C LEU A 55 -14.73 8.29 -3.13
N PHE A 56 -14.41 9.04 -2.09
CA PHE A 56 -14.73 10.45 -1.92
C PHE A 56 -13.48 11.27 -1.60
N CYS A 57 -13.54 12.57 -1.82
CA CYS A 57 -12.58 13.51 -1.25
C CYS A 57 -13.28 14.78 -0.76
N ILE A 58 -12.70 15.40 0.28
CA ILE A 58 -13.10 16.71 0.82
C ILE A 58 -11.92 17.67 0.67
N GLU A 59 -12.17 18.87 0.16
CA GLU A 59 -11.20 19.95 0.25
C GLU A 59 -11.23 20.51 1.69
N VAL A 60 -10.14 20.34 2.44
CA VAL A 60 -10.08 20.63 3.88
C VAL A 60 -10.41 22.10 4.20
N ALA A 61 -9.92 23.04 3.36
CA ALA A 61 -10.11 24.47 3.59
C ALA A 61 -11.54 24.95 3.40
N THR A 62 -12.29 24.33 2.48
CA THR A 62 -13.67 24.76 2.10
C THR A 62 -14.75 23.84 2.65
N GLY A 63 -14.40 22.61 3.03
CA GLY A 63 -15.35 21.56 3.41
C GLY A 63 -16.15 21.01 2.21
N VAL A 64 -15.77 21.34 0.98
CA VAL A 64 -16.48 20.87 -0.21
C VAL A 64 -16.15 19.41 -0.46
N GLU A 65 -17.17 18.58 -0.37
CA GLU A 65 -17.09 17.13 -0.64
C GLU A 65 -17.35 16.85 -2.12
N ARG A 66 -16.63 15.87 -2.65
CA ARG A 66 -16.81 15.34 -4.00
C ARG A 66 -16.77 13.80 -3.96
N GLN A 67 -17.78 13.17 -4.55
CA GLN A 67 -17.75 11.75 -4.87
C GLN A 67 -16.91 11.52 -6.12
N LEU A 68 -15.93 10.63 -6.04
CA LEU A 68 -14.98 10.35 -7.12
C LEU A 68 -15.37 9.14 -7.96
N THR A 69 -15.95 8.08 -7.33
CA THR A 69 -16.45 6.90 -8.03
C THR A 69 -17.95 6.76 -7.81
N LEU A 70 -18.69 6.20 -8.79
CA LEU A 70 -20.15 6.21 -8.80
C LEU A 70 -20.79 4.82 -8.93
N ASP A 71 -20.00 3.80 -9.19
CA ASP A 71 -20.45 2.44 -9.53
C ASP A 71 -20.34 1.44 -8.37
N GLY A 72 -19.85 1.90 -7.20
CA GLY A 72 -19.80 1.07 -6.00
C GLY A 72 -21.19 0.75 -5.48
N SER A 73 -21.57 -0.54 -5.56
CA SER A 73 -22.83 -1.07 -5.05
C SER A 73 -22.84 -2.60 -5.12
N GLY A 74 -23.56 -3.26 -4.24
CA GLY A 74 -23.70 -4.71 -4.22
C GLY A 74 -22.35 -5.41 -4.06
N THR A 75 -21.83 -6.01 -5.14
CA THR A 75 -20.53 -6.71 -5.12
C THR A 75 -19.35 -5.85 -5.58
N ILE A 76 -19.62 -4.63 -6.03
CA ILE A 76 -18.59 -3.72 -6.53
C ILE A 76 -18.20 -2.73 -5.45
N SER A 77 -16.91 -2.63 -5.16
CA SER A 77 -16.35 -1.64 -4.23
C SER A 77 -15.13 -0.94 -4.84
N ASN A 78 -14.96 0.35 -4.54
CA ASN A 78 -13.87 1.18 -5.02
C ASN A 78 -13.05 1.70 -3.84
N GLY A 79 -11.73 1.56 -3.93
CA GLY A 79 -10.81 2.12 -2.95
C GLY A 79 -10.70 1.31 -1.64
N VAL A 80 -11.15 0.07 -1.62
CA VAL A 80 -11.01 -0.85 -0.47
C VAL A 80 -10.07 -2.00 -0.80
N ALA A 81 -9.43 -2.57 0.22
CA ALA A 81 -8.70 -3.81 0.09
C ALA A 81 -9.68 -5.00 0.12
N GLU A 82 -9.53 -5.94 -0.83
CA GLU A 82 -10.28 -7.19 -0.84
C GLU A 82 -9.85 -8.10 0.33
N PHE A 83 -10.68 -9.10 0.65
CA PHE A 83 -10.49 -9.98 1.80
C PHE A 83 -9.09 -10.63 1.85
N ILE A 84 -8.62 -11.22 0.75
CA ILE A 84 -7.29 -11.86 0.70
C ILE A 84 -6.16 -10.85 0.94
N ALA A 85 -6.29 -9.63 0.44
CA ALA A 85 -5.28 -8.61 0.68
C ALA A 85 -5.15 -8.25 2.17
N GLN A 86 -6.27 -8.17 2.87
CA GLN A 86 -6.29 -7.85 4.31
C GLN A 86 -5.76 -9.01 5.15
N GLU A 87 -6.27 -10.22 4.94
CA GLU A 87 -6.00 -11.39 5.80
C GLU A 87 -4.63 -12.03 5.51
N GLU A 88 -4.21 -12.08 4.23
CA GLU A 88 -3.03 -12.86 3.83
C GLU A 88 -1.85 -12.00 3.38
N MET A 89 -2.10 -10.77 2.93
CA MET A 89 -1.05 -9.92 2.37
C MET A 89 -0.70 -8.72 3.24
N HIS A 90 -1.39 -8.52 4.37
CA HIS A 90 -1.23 -7.36 5.24
C HIS A 90 -1.36 -6.02 4.48
N ARG A 91 -2.22 -5.98 3.46
CA ARG A 91 -2.57 -4.78 2.72
C ARG A 91 -3.98 -4.36 3.09
N PHE A 92 -4.09 -3.28 3.84
CA PHE A 92 -5.37 -2.75 4.31
C PHE A 92 -5.87 -1.60 3.43
N ASP A 93 -4.97 -0.91 2.74
CA ASP A 93 -5.31 0.18 1.82
C ASP A 93 -5.79 -0.35 0.46
N GLY A 94 -6.83 0.29 -0.08
CA GLY A 94 -7.34 0.05 -1.42
C GLY A 94 -7.08 1.19 -2.38
N TYR A 95 -6.44 2.31 -1.94
CA TYR A 95 -6.10 3.43 -2.80
C TYR A 95 -4.89 4.24 -2.30
N TRP A 96 -4.26 4.99 -3.20
CA TRP A 96 -3.00 5.70 -2.95
C TRP A 96 -2.96 7.03 -3.70
N TRP A 97 -2.69 8.11 -2.97
CA TRP A 97 -2.46 9.42 -3.57
C TRP A 97 -1.17 9.48 -4.36
N SER A 98 -1.21 10.16 -5.52
CA SER A 98 0.01 10.56 -6.22
C SER A 98 0.78 11.62 -5.40
N PRO A 99 2.13 11.62 -5.46
CA PRO A 99 2.95 12.59 -4.72
C PRO A 99 2.61 14.05 -4.96
N ASP A 100 2.12 14.40 -6.17
CA ASP A 100 1.66 15.75 -6.55
C ASP A 100 0.24 16.09 -6.10
N SER A 101 -0.46 15.16 -5.44
CA SER A 101 -1.83 15.33 -4.96
C SER A 101 -2.87 15.59 -6.06
N GLN A 102 -2.60 15.19 -7.32
CA GLN A 102 -3.51 15.41 -8.45
C GLN A 102 -4.31 14.16 -8.82
N SER A 103 -3.87 12.98 -8.40
CA SER A 103 -4.49 11.71 -8.75
C SER A 103 -4.52 10.74 -7.59
N ILE A 104 -5.47 9.81 -7.65
CA ILE A 104 -5.53 8.65 -6.76
C ILE A 104 -5.49 7.39 -7.62
N ALA A 105 -4.55 6.48 -7.35
CA ALA A 105 -4.63 5.10 -7.81
C ALA A 105 -5.54 4.33 -6.85
N PHE A 106 -6.45 3.52 -7.35
CA PHE A 106 -7.38 2.77 -6.52
C PHE A 106 -7.67 1.38 -7.10
N ILE A 107 -8.00 0.46 -6.24
CA ILE A 107 -8.49 -0.86 -6.63
C ILE A 107 -10.02 -0.83 -6.67
N GLN A 108 -10.58 -1.29 -7.77
CA GLN A 108 -11.97 -1.71 -7.83
C GLN A 108 -12.01 -3.21 -7.60
N VAL A 109 -12.85 -3.63 -6.67
CA VAL A 109 -13.08 -5.02 -6.28
C VAL A 109 -14.46 -5.44 -6.74
N ASP A 110 -14.56 -6.59 -7.44
CA ASP A 110 -15.83 -7.27 -7.74
C ASP A 110 -15.85 -8.63 -7.05
N GLU A 111 -16.68 -8.75 -6.02
CA GLU A 111 -16.89 -9.98 -5.27
C GLU A 111 -17.99 -10.89 -5.88
N GLY A 112 -18.52 -10.57 -7.06
CA GLY A 112 -19.61 -11.30 -7.68
C GLY A 112 -19.31 -12.79 -7.91
N THR A 113 -18.03 -13.16 -8.05
CA THR A 113 -17.56 -14.54 -8.20
C THR A 113 -17.27 -15.25 -6.88
N VAL A 114 -17.17 -14.50 -5.77
CA VAL A 114 -16.85 -15.08 -4.44
C VAL A 114 -18.07 -15.78 -3.87
N GLU A 115 -17.87 -16.97 -3.33
CA GLU A 115 -18.92 -17.78 -2.75
C GLU A 115 -19.58 -17.09 -1.55
N LEU A 116 -20.91 -17.15 -1.48
CA LEU A 116 -21.68 -16.65 -0.34
C LEU A 116 -21.72 -17.72 0.75
N SER A 117 -21.28 -17.36 1.93
CA SER A 117 -21.20 -18.22 3.11
C SER A 117 -21.94 -17.60 4.28
N GLN A 118 -22.30 -18.40 5.25
CA GLN A 118 -22.94 -17.93 6.47
C GLN A 118 -21.93 -17.82 7.61
N ARG A 119 -21.92 -16.68 8.28
CA ARG A 119 -21.15 -16.42 9.49
C ARG A 119 -22.08 -16.29 10.69
N TYR A 120 -21.66 -16.82 11.82
CA TYR A 120 -22.37 -16.68 13.08
C TYR A 120 -21.69 -15.59 13.94
N GLU A 121 -22.48 -14.66 14.45
CA GLU A 121 -22.07 -13.75 15.53
C GLU A 121 -22.75 -14.24 16.83
N ILE A 122 -21.95 -14.59 17.81
CA ILE A 122 -22.41 -15.17 19.07
C ILE A 122 -22.16 -14.16 20.17
N ASP A 123 -23.23 -13.60 20.71
CA ASP A 123 -23.23 -12.70 21.85
C ASP A 123 -23.59 -13.44 23.15
N ALA A 124 -23.59 -12.71 24.27
CA ALA A 124 -23.85 -13.31 25.58
C ALA A 124 -25.26 -13.89 25.72
N ASP A 125 -26.24 -13.34 25.01
CA ASP A 125 -27.67 -13.63 25.15
C ASP A 125 -28.39 -14.00 23.84
N HIS A 126 -27.71 -13.83 22.70
CA HIS A 126 -28.26 -14.18 21.37
C HIS A 126 -27.17 -14.54 20.38
N PHE A 127 -27.56 -15.02 19.22
CA PHE A 127 -26.69 -15.16 18.05
C PHE A 127 -27.39 -14.67 16.80
N GLY A 128 -26.59 -14.12 15.88
CA GLY A 128 -27.00 -13.74 14.53
C GLY A 128 -26.40 -14.65 13.48
N VAL A 129 -27.05 -14.73 12.32
CA VAL A 129 -26.53 -15.40 11.12
C VAL A 129 -26.45 -14.35 10.02
N PHE A 130 -25.27 -14.18 9.46
CA PHE A 130 -24.99 -13.16 8.46
C PHE A 130 -24.43 -13.81 7.20
N ASP A 131 -24.93 -13.41 6.05
CA ASP A 131 -24.35 -13.78 4.77
C ASP A 131 -23.08 -12.97 4.54
N GLN A 132 -21.97 -13.67 4.28
CA GLN A 132 -20.67 -13.10 3.98
C GLN A 132 -20.05 -13.79 2.77
N ARG A 133 -19.47 -12.99 1.84
CA ARG A 133 -18.66 -13.57 0.78
C ARG A 133 -17.32 -13.99 1.35
N TYR A 134 -16.93 -15.25 1.11
CA TYR A 134 -15.70 -15.81 1.63
C TYR A 134 -15.00 -16.66 0.57
N PRO A 135 -13.77 -16.34 0.20
CA PRO A 135 -13.03 -17.07 -0.83
C PRO A 135 -12.38 -18.32 -0.25
N TYR A 136 -13.11 -19.39 -0.12
CA TYR A 136 -12.58 -20.67 0.34
C TYR A 136 -11.44 -21.17 -0.56
N ALA A 137 -10.53 -21.96 0.03
CA ALA A 137 -9.45 -22.60 -0.72
C ALA A 137 -10.02 -23.40 -1.92
N GLY A 138 -9.51 -23.10 -3.12
CA GLY A 138 -9.97 -23.74 -4.36
C GLY A 138 -11.19 -23.09 -5.02
N THR A 139 -11.84 -22.10 -4.40
CA THR A 139 -12.92 -21.33 -5.02
C THR A 139 -12.40 -20.05 -5.69
N PRO A 140 -13.20 -19.39 -6.55
CA PRO A 140 -12.82 -18.13 -7.15
C PRO A 140 -12.61 -17.01 -6.11
N ASN A 141 -11.58 -16.19 -6.32
CA ASN A 141 -11.36 -14.95 -5.59
C ASN A 141 -12.21 -13.81 -6.15
N ALA A 142 -12.24 -12.68 -5.42
CA ALA A 142 -12.71 -11.42 -5.95
C ALA A 142 -11.88 -11.02 -7.17
N ARG A 143 -12.51 -10.40 -8.16
CA ARG A 143 -11.83 -9.81 -9.29
C ARG A 143 -11.41 -8.39 -8.93
N THR A 144 -10.16 -8.06 -9.19
CA THR A 144 -9.62 -6.74 -8.92
C THR A 144 -9.16 -6.08 -10.20
N ARG A 145 -9.27 -4.76 -10.29
CA ARG A 145 -8.61 -3.98 -11.33
C ARG A 145 -8.10 -2.66 -10.76
N LEU A 146 -7.03 -2.15 -11.33
CA LEU A 146 -6.44 -0.87 -10.92
C LEU A 146 -7.02 0.24 -11.78
N GLY A 147 -7.54 1.29 -11.14
CA GLY A 147 -7.94 2.54 -11.76
C GLY A 147 -7.05 3.70 -11.27
N VAL A 148 -6.95 4.75 -12.07
CA VAL A 148 -6.33 6.01 -11.69
C VAL A 148 -7.32 7.13 -11.97
N ILE A 149 -7.71 7.86 -10.94
CA ILE A 149 -8.67 8.96 -11.04
C ILE A 149 -7.98 10.30 -10.87
N ASP A 150 -8.29 11.26 -11.74
CA ASP A 150 -7.92 12.66 -11.57
C ASP A 150 -8.90 13.33 -10.62
N ILE A 151 -8.40 13.96 -9.55
CA ILE A 151 -9.26 14.51 -8.49
C ILE A 151 -10.00 15.79 -8.93
N THR A 152 -9.54 16.46 -9.99
CA THR A 152 -10.17 17.70 -10.51
C THR A 152 -11.32 17.38 -11.45
N THR A 153 -11.11 16.45 -12.38
CA THR A 153 -12.09 16.10 -13.41
C THR A 153 -12.98 14.93 -13.04
N ALA A 154 -12.54 14.09 -12.09
CA ALA A 154 -13.11 12.79 -11.76
C ALA A 154 -13.08 11.79 -12.95
N GLU A 155 -12.23 12.04 -13.94
CA GLU A 155 -11.99 11.07 -15.02
C GLU A 155 -11.17 9.89 -14.49
N ILE A 156 -11.65 8.67 -14.79
CA ILE A 156 -10.96 7.44 -14.43
C ILE A 156 -10.28 6.87 -15.66
N HIS A 157 -8.99 6.67 -15.55
CA HIS A 157 -8.20 5.88 -16.48
C HIS A 157 -7.98 4.47 -15.92
N TRP A 158 -8.17 3.44 -16.76
CA TRP A 158 -7.98 2.04 -16.41
C TRP A 158 -6.73 1.51 -17.12
N PRO A 159 -5.58 1.42 -16.46
CA PRO A 159 -4.36 0.87 -17.05
C PRO A 159 -4.58 -0.52 -17.65
N ALA A 160 -4.15 -0.74 -18.89
CA ALA A 160 -4.23 -2.04 -19.55
C ALA A 160 -3.14 -2.99 -19.05
N ILE A 161 -3.24 -3.41 -17.79
CA ILE A 161 -2.32 -4.37 -17.18
C ILE A 161 -2.75 -5.77 -17.59
N GLU A 162 -2.03 -6.35 -18.56
CA GLU A 162 -2.25 -7.74 -18.95
C GLU A 162 -1.78 -8.68 -17.83
N ARG A 163 -2.71 -9.41 -17.26
CA ARG A 163 -2.46 -10.41 -16.22
C ARG A 163 -3.52 -11.50 -16.23
N ASP A 164 -3.17 -12.65 -15.70
CA ASP A 164 -4.15 -13.69 -15.39
C ASP A 164 -5.16 -13.11 -14.37
N PRO A 165 -6.47 -13.21 -14.62
CA PRO A 165 -7.49 -12.77 -13.67
C PRO A 165 -7.37 -13.39 -12.27
N ASP A 166 -6.77 -14.58 -12.17
CA ASP A 166 -6.54 -15.30 -10.91
C ASP A 166 -5.16 -14.98 -10.29
N THR A 167 -4.73 -13.70 -10.39
CA THR A 167 -3.54 -13.17 -9.73
C THR A 167 -3.92 -12.08 -8.75
N TYR A 168 -3.03 -11.79 -7.83
CA TYR A 168 -3.21 -10.75 -6.82
C TYR A 168 -2.51 -9.45 -7.21
N LEU A 169 -3.19 -8.32 -7.05
CA LEU A 169 -2.56 -7.00 -7.00
C LEU A 169 -2.03 -6.78 -5.57
N ALA A 170 -0.80 -7.23 -5.31
CA ALA A 170 -0.27 -7.29 -3.96
C ALA A 170 0.09 -5.93 -3.39
N ARG A 171 0.73 -5.06 -4.18
CA ARG A 171 1.14 -3.70 -3.80
C ARG A 171 1.03 -2.74 -4.97
N VAL A 172 0.75 -1.48 -4.68
CA VAL A 172 0.72 -0.37 -5.66
C VAL A 172 1.46 0.81 -5.06
N ASN A 173 2.44 1.32 -5.79
CA ASN A 173 3.30 2.42 -5.33
C ASN A 173 3.46 3.47 -6.44
N TRP A 174 3.14 4.72 -6.15
CA TRP A 174 3.52 5.82 -7.02
C TRP A 174 5.04 6.03 -6.99
N LEU A 175 5.64 6.31 -8.14
CA LEU A 175 6.97 6.86 -8.18
C LEU A 175 6.95 8.35 -7.83
N GLY A 176 8.09 8.88 -7.37
CA GLY A 176 8.20 10.28 -6.94
C GLY A 176 7.83 11.33 -8.00
N ASP A 177 7.79 10.95 -9.28
CA ASP A 177 7.42 11.80 -10.40
C ASP A 177 5.90 11.93 -10.65
N SER A 178 5.06 11.22 -9.89
CA SER A 178 3.59 11.19 -10.05
C SER A 178 3.09 10.76 -11.46
N ALA A 179 4.00 10.27 -12.29
CA ALA A 179 3.73 9.88 -13.66
C ALA A 179 3.75 8.37 -13.89
N ARG A 180 4.21 7.61 -12.90
CA ARG A 180 4.38 6.16 -12.99
C ARG A 180 3.92 5.45 -11.74
N LEU A 181 3.39 4.23 -11.93
CA LEU A 181 3.02 3.31 -10.84
C LEU A 181 3.86 2.04 -10.95
N ALA A 182 4.48 1.65 -9.86
CA ALA A 182 5.06 0.32 -9.66
C ALA A 182 4.03 -0.58 -8.98
N ILE A 183 3.73 -1.72 -9.61
CA ILE A 183 2.66 -2.61 -9.21
C ILE A 183 3.24 -4.01 -9.02
N GLN A 184 3.01 -4.59 -7.86
CA GLN A 184 3.39 -5.97 -7.56
C GLN A 184 2.22 -6.89 -7.89
N ILE A 185 2.45 -7.85 -8.80
CA ILE A 185 1.47 -8.84 -9.23
C ILE A 185 1.98 -10.22 -8.82
N GLN A 186 1.24 -10.89 -7.96
CA GLN A 186 1.60 -12.22 -7.45
C GLN A 186 0.67 -13.28 -8.06
N SER A 187 1.23 -14.42 -8.49
CA SER A 187 0.45 -15.57 -8.92
C SER A 187 -0.32 -16.18 -7.75
N ARG A 188 -1.48 -16.80 -8.02
CA ARG A 188 -2.32 -17.41 -6.98
C ARG A 188 -1.59 -18.46 -6.14
N ASN A 189 -0.71 -19.26 -6.76
CA ASN A 189 0.13 -20.23 -6.05
C ASN A 189 1.32 -19.58 -5.32
N GLN A 190 1.45 -18.25 -5.39
CA GLN A 190 2.45 -17.41 -4.73
C GLN A 190 3.91 -17.72 -5.13
N GLN A 191 4.10 -18.47 -6.22
CA GLN A 191 5.43 -18.87 -6.69
C GLN A 191 6.08 -17.90 -7.68
N ARG A 192 5.33 -16.90 -8.14
CA ARG A 192 5.80 -15.83 -9.02
C ARG A 192 5.32 -14.46 -8.53
N LEU A 193 6.24 -13.51 -8.53
CA LEU A 193 5.98 -12.09 -8.24
C LEU A 193 6.60 -11.25 -9.34
N ASP A 194 5.76 -10.51 -10.06
CA ASP A 194 6.19 -9.54 -11.07
C ASP A 194 6.07 -8.13 -10.51
N LEU A 195 7.12 -7.35 -10.63
CA LEU A 195 7.07 -5.90 -10.46
C LEU A 195 6.91 -5.27 -11.83
N VAL A 196 5.76 -4.69 -12.10
CA VAL A 196 5.45 -4.01 -13.36
C VAL A 196 5.38 -2.51 -13.16
N LEU A 197 5.75 -1.75 -14.20
CA LEU A 197 5.71 -0.30 -14.23
C LEU A 197 4.68 0.14 -15.26
N TRP A 198 3.69 0.92 -14.82
CA TRP A 198 2.78 1.61 -15.70
C TRP A 198 3.17 3.08 -15.85
N HIS A 199 3.13 3.58 -17.09
CA HIS A 199 3.42 4.96 -17.45
C HIS A 199 2.14 5.71 -17.80
N LYS A 200 1.74 6.69 -16.98
CA LYS A 200 0.47 7.43 -17.12
C LYS A 200 0.33 8.14 -18.46
N ARG A 201 1.40 8.75 -18.99
CA ARG A 201 1.33 9.54 -20.24
C ARG A 201 1.27 8.70 -21.50
N GLN A 202 2.02 7.58 -21.52
CA GLN A 202 2.12 6.67 -22.65
C GLN A 202 1.06 5.58 -22.62
N ASP A 203 0.43 5.38 -21.48
CA ASP A 203 -0.43 4.22 -21.18
C ASP A 203 0.23 2.87 -21.54
N THR A 204 1.48 2.74 -21.15
CA THR A 204 2.28 1.54 -21.42
C THR A 204 2.66 0.84 -20.13
N VAL A 205 2.73 -0.48 -20.18
CA VAL A 205 3.15 -1.34 -19.06
C VAL A 205 4.42 -2.07 -19.46
N SER A 206 5.41 -2.09 -18.56
CA SER A 206 6.65 -2.87 -18.70
C SER A 206 6.94 -3.64 -17.42
N THR A 207 7.53 -4.84 -17.56
CA THR A 207 7.98 -5.61 -16.41
C THR A 207 9.39 -5.16 -16.04
N LEU A 208 9.58 -4.71 -14.80
CA LEU A 208 10.90 -4.32 -14.27
C LEU A 208 11.69 -5.53 -13.82
N LEU A 209 11.05 -6.44 -13.09
CA LEU A 209 11.66 -7.68 -12.62
C LEU A 209 10.60 -8.75 -12.35
N SER A 210 11.03 -10.01 -12.38
CA SER A 210 10.21 -11.15 -11.97
C SER A 210 11.00 -12.02 -11.01
N GLU A 211 10.37 -12.40 -9.93
CA GLU A 211 10.90 -13.36 -8.97
C GLU A 211 10.12 -14.67 -9.03
N THR A 212 10.79 -15.78 -8.83
CA THR A 212 10.17 -17.11 -8.77
C THR A 212 10.76 -17.92 -7.63
N ALA A 213 9.93 -18.75 -7.00
CA ALA A 213 10.34 -19.68 -5.96
C ALA A 213 9.66 -21.02 -6.15
N ALA A 214 10.33 -22.11 -5.75
CA ALA A 214 9.76 -23.46 -5.80
C ALA A 214 8.67 -23.67 -4.73
N THR A 215 8.69 -22.87 -3.66
CA THR A 215 7.73 -22.88 -2.57
C THR A 215 6.76 -21.72 -2.71
N TRP A 216 7.06 -20.59 -2.12
CA TRP A 216 6.32 -19.34 -2.24
C TRP A 216 7.27 -18.14 -2.11
N ILE A 217 6.82 -16.96 -2.51
CA ILE A 217 7.54 -15.70 -2.35
C ILE A 217 6.89 -14.91 -1.22
N ASN A 218 7.68 -14.53 -0.22
CA ASN A 218 7.24 -13.66 0.85
C ASN A 218 7.07 -12.22 0.32
N LEU A 219 5.87 -11.69 0.43
CA LEU A 219 5.62 -10.26 0.13
C LEU A 219 6.34 -9.37 1.13
N HIS A 220 6.70 -8.18 0.70
CA HIS A 220 7.36 -7.16 1.52
C HIS A 220 6.96 -5.75 1.09
N ASP A 221 7.16 -4.78 1.98
CA ASP A 221 6.90 -3.36 1.76
C ASP A 221 8.18 -2.54 1.55
N CYS A 222 9.28 -3.19 1.19
CA CYS A 222 10.59 -2.56 0.99
C CYS A 222 10.78 -1.95 -0.42
N PHE A 223 9.72 -1.82 -1.23
CA PHE A 223 9.83 -1.02 -2.46
C PHE A 223 9.94 0.46 -2.10
N HIS A 224 11.00 1.12 -2.58
CA HIS A 224 11.19 2.55 -2.39
C HIS A 224 11.72 3.18 -3.67
N SER A 225 10.93 4.07 -4.28
CA SER A 225 11.37 4.87 -5.43
C SER A 225 12.25 6.01 -4.94
N LEU A 226 13.44 6.18 -5.52
CA LEU A 226 14.26 7.36 -5.24
C LEU A 226 13.63 8.60 -5.87
N GLN A 227 13.98 9.81 -5.37
CA GLN A 227 13.31 11.07 -5.71
C GLN A 227 13.26 11.37 -7.20
N THR A 228 14.32 10.99 -7.95
CA THR A 228 14.34 11.15 -9.41
C THR A 228 13.35 10.24 -10.13
N GLY A 229 12.86 9.20 -9.48
CA GLY A 229 12.06 8.13 -10.10
C GLY A 229 12.83 7.28 -11.11
N GLN A 230 14.15 7.44 -11.23
CA GLN A 230 14.99 6.67 -12.18
C GLN A 230 15.59 5.43 -11.55
N GLU A 231 15.48 5.30 -10.24
CA GLU A 231 16.01 4.18 -9.48
C GLU A 231 15.08 3.82 -8.33
N PHE A 232 15.19 2.57 -7.88
CA PHE A 232 14.42 2.08 -6.75
C PHE A 232 15.19 1.06 -5.92
N ILE A 233 14.76 0.88 -4.68
CA ILE A 233 15.18 -0.18 -3.79
C ILE A 233 14.14 -1.28 -3.82
N TRP A 234 14.61 -2.52 -3.86
CA TRP A 234 13.80 -3.73 -3.83
C TRP A 234 14.37 -4.72 -2.83
N ALA A 235 13.52 -5.42 -2.08
CA ALA A 235 13.95 -6.54 -1.26
C ALA A 235 13.75 -7.87 -2.00
N SER A 236 14.65 -8.83 -1.79
CA SER A 236 14.59 -10.15 -2.40
C SER A 236 15.25 -11.21 -1.53
N GLU A 237 14.71 -12.42 -1.56
CA GLU A 237 15.28 -13.59 -0.89
C GLU A 237 16.16 -14.46 -1.82
N ARG A 238 16.57 -13.92 -2.98
CA ARG A 238 17.35 -14.63 -4.02
C ARG A 238 18.66 -15.22 -3.54
N SER A 239 19.25 -14.68 -2.48
CA SER A 239 20.49 -15.16 -1.87
C SER A 239 20.27 -16.18 -0.73
N GLY A 240 19.03 -16.56 -0.44
CA GLY A 240 18.64 -17.41 0.69
C GLY A 240 18.12 -16.63 1.91
N TYR A 241 18.42 -15.34 1.99
CA TYR A 241 17.94 -14.40 3.02
C TYR A 241 17.43 -13.14 2.36
N ARG A 242 16.48 -12.44 3.00
CA ARG A 242 15.95 -11.19 2.48
C ARG A 242 16.99 -10.08 2.64
N HIS A 243 17.38 -9.50 1.49
CA HIS A 243 18.30 -8.38 1.40
C HIS A 243 17.79 -7.29 0.49
N LEU A 244 18.38 -6.10 0.59
CA LEU A 244 18.04 -4.91 -0.20
C LEU A 244 18.98 -4.79 -1.41
N TYR A 245 18.37 -4.45 -2.53
CA TYR A 245 19.01 -4.30 -3.83
C TYR A 245 18.58 -2.98 -4.46
N ARG A 246 19.49 -2.29 -5.14
CA ARG A 246 19.21 -1.07 -5.89
C ARG A 246 19.16 -1.37 -7.38
N TYR A 247 18.13 -0.87 -8.03
CA TYR A 247 17.87 -1.03 -9.45
C TYR A 247 17.67 0.30 -10.14
N ASN A 248 17.95 0.35 -11.46
CA ASN A 248 17.44 1.43 -12.29
C ASN A 248 16.00 1.11 -12.74
N ILE A 249 15.36 2.09 -13.37
CA ILE A 249 13.96 1.99 -13.81
C ILE A 249 13.77 1.08 -15.04
N GLU A 250 14.85 0.64 -15.67
CA GLU A 250 14.87 -0.40 -16.71
C GLU A 250 14.95 -1.81 -16.12
N GLY A 251 14.97 -1.95 -14.78
CA GLY A 251 15.04 -3.24 -14.08
C GLY A 251 16.46 -3.84 -14.02
N GLN A 252 17.51 -3.04 -14.29
CA GLN A 252 18.89 -3.48 -14.18
C GLN A 252 19.39 -3.31 -12.75
N LEU A 253 19.97 -4.36 -12.17
CA LEU A 253 20.60 -4.31 -10.86
C LEU A 253 21.83 -3.40 -10.89
N LEU A 254 21.84 -2.36 -10.07
CA LEU A 254 22.96 -1.44 -9.91
C LEU A 254 23.93 -1.93 -8.83
N ASN A 255 23.41 -2.26 -7.65
CA ASN A 255 24.20 -2.85 -6.57
C ASN A 255 23.35 -3.62 -5.56
N THR A 256 24.01 -4.51 -4.81
CA THR A 256 23.49 -5.13 -3.61
C THR A 256 23.79 -4.23 -2.42
N ILE A 257 22.75 -3.79 -1.71
CA ILE A 257 22.88 -2.87 -0.58
C ILE A 257 23.26 -3.63 0.70
N THR A 258 22.59 -4.75 0.96
CA THR A 258 22.86 -5.63 2.12
C THR A 258 23.11 -7.06 1.69
N SER A 259 23.90 -7.82 2.45
CA SER A 259 24.22 -9.22 2.19
C SER A 259 24.59 -9.95 3.48
N GLY A 260 24.64 -11.29 3.45
CA GLY A 260 25.02 -12.12 4.58
C GLY A 260 23.98 -13.18 4.94
N ASP A 261 24.25 -13.97 5.98
CA ASP A 261 23.37 -15.05 6.46
C ASP A 261 22.38 -14.52 7.53
N TRP A 262 21.68 -13.45 7.20
CA TRP A 262 20.72 -12.79 8.08
C TRP A 262 19.61 -12.11 7.26
N VAL A 263 18.53 -11.66 7.91
CA VAL A 263 17.33 -11.13 7.26
C VAL A 263 17.15 -9.65 7.53
N VAL A 264 16.94 -8.86 6.47
CA VAL A 264 16.31 -7.54 6.55
C VAL A 264 14.81 -7.73 6.74
N ALA A 265 14.22 -7.12 7.76
CA ALA A 265 12.79 -7.18 7.99
C ALA A 265 12.04 -6.05 7.25
N ASN A 266 12.39 -4.79 7.51
CA ASN A 266 11.74 -3.63 6.89
C ASN A 266 12.77 -2.55 6.50
N LEU A 267 12.43 -1.77 5.46
CA LEU A 267 13.10 -0.53 5.09
C LEU A 267 12.29 0.64 5.66
N HIS A 268 12.89 1.44 6.55
CA HIS A 268 12.21 2.55 7.23
C HIS A 268 12.45 3.91 6.58
N GLY A 269 13.59 4.10 5.91
CA GLY A 269 13.86 5.38 5.26
C GLY A 269 15.14 5.40 4.45
N VAL A 270 15.18 6.36 3.54
CA VAL A 270 16.32 6.62 2.65
C VAL A 270 16.63 8.11 2.71
N ASP A 271 17.87 8.44 3.11
CA ASP A 271 18.44 9.78 2.99
C ASP A 271 19.30 9.80 1.72
N GLU A 272 18.70 10.22 0.61
CA GLU A 272 19.38 10.24 -0.69
C GLU A 272 20.54 11.24 -0.72
N VAL A 273 20.45 12.33 0.05
CA VAL A 273 21.50 13.36 0.13
C VAL A 273 22.76 12.82 0.82
N ARG A 274 22.56 12.00 1.86
CA ARG A 274 23.66 11.36 2.60
C ARG A 274 23.98 9.96 2.11
N GLU A 275 23.26 9.48 1.06
CA GLU A 275 23.37 8.13 0.53
C GLU A 275 23.24 7.05 1.62
N THR A 276 22.31 7.26 2.54
CA THR A 276 22.12 6.44 3.74
C THR A 276 20.74 5.81 3.74
N ILE A 277 20.66 4.52 4.14
CA ILE A 277 19.41 3.82 4.38
C ILE A 277 19.28 3.47 5.86
N TYR A 278 18.03 3.39 6.32
CA TYR A 278 17.66 2.93 7.65
C TYR A 278 16.71 1.74 7.50
N PHE A 279 17.07 0.62 8.11
CA PHE A 279 16.31 -0.61 8.04
C PHE A 279 16.41 -1.39 9.34
N ASP A 280 15.45 -2.27 9.62
CA ASP A 280 15.58 -3.21 10.72
C ASP A 280 15.83 -4.64 10.20
N GLY A 281 16.37 -5.47 11.08
CA GLY A 281 16.72 -6.85 10.72
C GLY A 281 17.44 -7.58 11.85
N PHE A 282 18.01 -8.73 11.49
CA PHE A 282 18.57 -9.72 12.43
C PHE A 282 20.05 -9.99 12.16
N ALA A 283 20.86 -8.93 11.85
CA ALA A 283 22.25 -9.09 11.46
C ALA A 283 23.19 -9.57 12.58
N ASP A 284 22.92 -9.19 13.84
CA ASP A 284 23.78 -9.58 14.95
C ASP A 284 23.40 -10.94 15.55
N THR A 285 22.09 -11.22 15.61
CA THR A 285 21.53 -12.46 16.17
C THR A 285 20.11 -12.66 15.66
N PRO A 286 19.65 -13.90 15.42
CA PRO A 286 18.28 -14.18 15.02
C PRO A 286 17.24 -13.95 16.13
N LEU A 287 17.68 -13.68 17.36
CA LEU A 287 16.80 -13.50 18.53
C LEU A 287 16.38 -12.05 18.76
N GLU A 288 17.15 -11.09 18.21
CA GLU A 288 16.92 -9.66 18.44
C GLU A 288 16.81 -8.92 17.10
N LYS A 289 15.70 -8.24 16.88
CA LYS A 289 15.52 -7.34 15.76
C LYS A 289 16.06 -5.97 16.13
N HIS A 290 16.96 -5.45 15.32
CA HIS A 290 17.64 -4.16 15.54
C HIS A 290 17.48 -3.21 14.38
N LEU A 291 17.54 -1.90 14.67
CA LEU A 291 17.66 -0.84 13.68
C LEU A 291 19.11 -0.68 13.27
N TYR A 292 19.33 -0.65 11.96
CA TYR A 292 20.63 -0.45 11.32
C TYR A 292 20.63 0.77 10.41
N ARG A 293 21.81 1.33 10.23
CA ARG A 293 22.14 2.29 9.20
C ARG A 293 23.08 1.64 8.20
N GLY A 294 22.79 1.73 6.93
CA GLY A 294 23.62 1.24 5.82
C GLY A 294 23.89 2.33 4.79
N SER A 295 24.74 2.03 3.82
CA SER A 295 25.00 2.88 2.66
C SER A 295 24.16 2.47 1.48
N LEU A 296 23.59 3.44 0.75
CA LEU A 296 22.86 3.22 -0.48
C LEU A 296 23.76 2.73 -1.62
N ASN A 297 25.03 3.15 -1.65
CA ASN A 297 25.95 2.95 -2.78
C ASN A 297 27.09 1.98 -2.51
N ALA A 298 27.40 1.65 -1.27
CA ALA A 298 28.60 0.89 -0.92
C ALA A 298 28.25 -0.38 -0.15
N HIS A 299 29.03 -1.44 -0.39
CA HIS A 299 29.04 -2.65 0.42
C HIS A 299 29.72 -2.41 1.77
N LEU A 300 29.22 -1.47 2.54
CA LEU A 300 29.66 -1.26 3.90
C LEU A 300 28.81 -2.10 4.84
N GLU A 301 29.46 -2.73 5.81
CA GLU A 301 28.75 -3.45 6.85
C GLU A 301 27.75 -2.50 7.54
N PRO A 302 26.50 -2.97 7.76
CA PRO A 302 25.51 -2.15 8.45
C PRO A 302 25.95 -1.82 9.86
N VAL A 303 25.72 -0.59 10.28
CA VAL A 303 25.97 -0.14 11.65
C VAL A 303 24.69 -0.20 12.44
N ARG A 304 24.67 -1.03 13.49
CA ARG A 304 23.54 -1.06 14.42
C ARG A 304 23.41 0.26 15.16
N ILE A 305 22.17 0.78 15.27
CA ILE A 305 21.83 2.01 15.97
C ILE A 305 21.18 1.72 17.32
N SER A 306 20.32 0.70 17.38
CA SER A 306 19.59 0.34 18.60
C SER A 306 20.45 -0.39 19.62
N ALA A 307 20.07 -0.33 20.91
CA ALA A 307 20.78 -1.00 22.00
C ALA A 307 20.66 -2.54 21.92
N THR A 308 21.62 -3.27 22.50
CA THR A 308 21.59 -4.74 22.62
C THR A 308 20.75 -5.22 23.79
N GLY A 309 20.43 -6.51 23.80
CA GLY A 309 19.76 -7.21 24.90
C GLY A 309 18.25 -7.08 24.87
N GLN A 310 17.69 -6.54 23.76
CA GLN A 310 16.24 -6.46 23.52
C GLN A 310 15.94 -6.31 22.03
N SER A 311 14.75 -6.72 21.64
CA SER A 311 14.24 -6.51 20.28
C SER A 311 13.57 -5.14 20.18
N HIS A 312 13.71 -4.49 19.03
CA HIS A 312 13.18 -3.15 18.78
C HIS A 312 12.12 -3.17 17.67
N GLN A 313 11.04 -2.42 17.89
CA GLN A 313 10.11 -2.04 16.84
C GLN A 313 10.39 -0.58 16.47
N VAL A 314 10.42 -0.30 15.17
CA VAL A 314 10.65 1.04 14.62
C VAL A 314 9.37 1.48 13.91
N GLU A 315 8.93 2.70 14.19
CA GLU A 315 7.79 3.37 13.57
C GLU A 315 8.23 4.64 12.84
#